data_b9dbc9e532fb2293c552ce8caee58996
#
_entry.id   b9dbc9e532fb2293c552ce8caee58996
#
_cell.length_a   1.000
_cell.length_b   1.000
_cell.length_c   1.000
_cell.angle_alpha   90.00
_cell.angle_beta   90.00
_cell.angle_gamma   90.00
#
_symmetry.space_group_name_H-M   'P 1'
#
loop_
_entity.id
_entity.type
_entity.pdbx_description
1 polymer ?
#
loop_
_entity_poly.entity_id
_entity_poly.type
_entity_poly.pdbx_seq_one_letter_code
_entity_poly.pdbx_strand_id
1 'polypeptide(L)'
;MTKEELLKELDRMRDKMIRNINSEYDNLKMQLTGEENVPAPIRLDNPHKFIGRKPVKLYIGSEEYSVSKWSEVAYFLLCKLNTERYNEIRGISDKLSGKKRIILGSSGDGMDRALKVDEDLYFESHFGTEMMLTLLLKICKYVDFDSNTILVSVINR
;
A
#
# COMPACT_ATOMS: atom_id res chain seq x y z
N MET A 1 3.98 2.81 59.08
CA MET A 1 3.42 3.37 57.84
C MET A 1 2.17 4.20 58.23
N THR A 2 2.15 5.45 57.86
CA THR A 2 1.02 6.30 58.12
C THR A 2 -0.09 6.02 57.13
N LYS A 3 -1.31 6.49 57.43
CA LYS A 3 -2.44 6.39 56.52
C LYS A 3 -2.16 7.08 55.18
N GLU A 4 -1.47 8.20 55.18
CA GLU A 4 -1.09 8.97 53.98
C GLU A 4 -0.09 8.17 53.12
N GLU A 5 0.89 7.57 53.75
CA GLU A 5 1.86 6.75 53.05
C GLU A 5 1.21 5.52 52.38
N LEU A 6 0.27 4.91 53.09
CA LEU A 6 -0.49 3.78 52.56
C LEU A 6 -1.34 4.19 51.35
N LEU A 7 -2.00 5.37 51.41
CA LEU A 7 -2.78 5.86 50.27
C LEU A 7 -1.90 6.16 49.04
N LYS A 8 -0.71 6.73 49.26
CA LYS A 8 0.25 6.97 48.16
C LYS A 8 0.69 5.68 47.53
N GLU A 9 0.92 4.63 48.33
CA GLU A 9 1.33 3.31 47.83
C GLU A 9 0.20 2.69 47.00
N LEU A 10 -1.04 2.79 47.45
CA LEU A 10 -2.20 2.29 46.70
C LEU A 10 -2.37 3.02 45.37
N ASP A 11 -2.20 4.34 45.34
CA ASP A 11 -2.26 5.12 44.09
C ASP A 11 -1.17 4.71 43.13
N ARG A 12 0.04 4.47 43.65
CA ARG A 12 1.19 4.00 42.84
C ARG A 12 0.91 2.63 42.22
N MET A 13 0.36 1.70 43.00
CA MET A 13 -0.04 0.37 42.53
C MET A 13 -1.13 0.45 41.45
N ARG A 14 -2.13 1.30 41.66
CA ARG A 14 -3.19 1.52 40.68
C ARG A 14 -2.63 2.01 39.34
N ASP A 15 -1.77 3.02 39.38
CA ASP A 15 -1.18 3.59 38.15
C ASP A 15 -0.34 2.55 37.40
N LYS A 16 0.39 1.73 38.14
CA LYS A 16 1.18 0.64 37.57
C LYS A 16 0.28 -0.39 36.88
N MET A 17 -0.82 -0.77 37.53
CA MET A 17 -1.78 -1.73 36.97
C MET A 17 -2.45 -1.17 35.71
N ILE A 18 -2.83 0.09 35.70
CA ILE A 18 -3.44 0.74 34.54
C ILE A 18 -2.45 0.73 33.37
N ARG A 19 -1.19 1.07 33.60
CA ARG A 19 -0.16 1.05 32.56
C ARG A 19 0.05 -0.35 31.98
N ASN A 20 0.06 -1.37 32.84
CA ASN A 20 0.21 -2.76 32.40
C ASN A 20 -0.99 -3.23 31.56
N ILE A 21 -2.20 -2.90 31.99
CA ILE A 21 -3.43 -3.23 31.26
C ILE A 21 -3.45 -2.56 29.88
N ASN A 22 -3.10 -1.28 29.82
CA ASN A 22 -3.06 -0.53 28.56
C ASN A 22 -2.01 -1.13 27.60
N SER A 23 -0.84 -1.50 28.12
CA SER A 23 0.23 -2.11 27.33
C SER A 23 -0.20 -3.47 26.77
N GLU A 24 -0.84 -4.31 27.58
CA GLU A 24 -1.37 -5.61 27.13
C GLU A 24 -2.49 -5.44 26.11
N TYR A 25 -3.38 -4.48 26.34
CA TYR A 25 -4.46 -4.16 25.39
C TYR A 25 -3.91 -3.76 24.04
N ASP A 26 -2.92 -2.85 24.02
CA ASP A 26 -2.30 -2.39 22.78
C ASP A 26 -1.62 -3.54 22.04
N ASN A 27 -0.90 -4.42 22.76
CA ASN A 27 -0.25 -5.59 22.17
C ASN A 27 -1.27 -6.56 21.56
N LEU A 28 -2.37 -6.84 22.26
CA LEU A 28 -3.43 -7.71 21.76
C LEU A 28 -4.12 -7.10 20.55
N LYS A 29 -4.39 -5.80 20.59
CA LYS A 29 -4.97 -5.08 19.47
C LYS A 29 -4.08 -5.15 18.24
N MET A 30 -2.77 -4.97 18.41
CA MET A 30 -1.78 -5.12 17.34
C MET A 30 -1.80 -6.52 16.74
N GLN A 31 -1.85 -7.57 17.58
CA GLN A 31 -1.89 -8.95 17.12
C GLN A 31 -3.16 -9.26 16.33
N LEU A 32 -4.29 -8.69 16.73
CA LEU A 32 -5.58 -8.93 16.09
C LEU A 32 -5.77 -8.12 14.80
N THR A 33 -5.30 -6.89 14.78
CA THR A 33 -5.51 -5.97 13.65
C THR A 33 -4.35 -5.92 12.68
N GLY A 34 -3.16 -6.37 13.08
CA GLY A 34 -1.94 -6.26 12.29
C GLY A 34 -1.45 -4.83 12.13
N GLU A 35 -1.97 -3.90 12.94
CA GLU A 35 -1.61 -2.47 12.88
C GLU A 35 -0.37 -2.16 13.72
N GLU A 36 0.69 -2.96 13.59
CA GLU A 36 1.96 -2.67 14.26
C GLU A 36 2.67 -1.53 13.56
N ASN A 37 2.77 -0.38 14.24
CA ASN A 37 3.65 0.72 13.84
C ASN A 37 3.71 0.99 12.34
N VAL A 38 2.54 1.06 11.70
CA VAL A 38 2.47 1.42 10.28
C VAL A 38 2.91 2.88 10.16
N PRO A 39 3.98 3.18 9.40
CA PRO A 39 4.41 4.56 9.22
C PRO A 39 3.33 5.41 8.58
N ALA A 40 3.40 6.73 8.79
CA ALA A 40 2.48 7.66 8.15
C ALA A 40 2.52 7.48 6.63
N PRO A 41 1.35 7.41 5.96
CA PRO A 41 1.32 7.20 4.52
C PRO A 41 1.85 8.40 3.76
N ILE A 42 2.52 8.13 2.63
CA ILE A 42 3.10 9.13 1.75
C ILE A 42 2.32 9.10 0.43
N ARG A 43 1.99 10.28 -0.09
CA ARG A 43 1.32 10.40 -1.39
C ARG A 43 2.20 9.82 -2.51
N LEU A 44 1.56 9.07 -3.41
CA LEU A 44 2.23 8.49 -4.57
C LEU A 44 2.34 9.54 -5.70
N ASP A 45 3.08 10.60 -5.47
CA ASP A 45 3.24 11.72 -6.41
C ASP A 45 4.64 11.81 -7.00
N ASN A 46 5.64 11.25 -6.32
CA ASN A 46 7.03 11.28 -6.78
C ASN A 46 7.65 9.90 -6.59
N PRO A 47 7.71 9.08 -7.65
CA PRO A 47 8.25 7.72 -7.58
C PRO A 47 9.67 7.63 -7.02
N HIS A 48 10.48 8.66 -7.22
CA HIS A 48 11.87 8.69 -6.72
C HIS A 48 11.94 8.55 -5.20
N LYS A 49 10.95 9.05 -4.46
CA LYS A 49 10.88 8.95 -3.00
C LYS A 49 10.85 7.51 -2.48
N PHE A 50 10.46 6.57 -3.31
CA PHE A 50 10.22 5.18 -2.90
C PHE A 50 11.37 4.23 -3.21
N ILE A 51 12.45 4.73 -3.83
CA ILE A 51 13.64 3.93 -4.13
C ILE A 51 14.26 3.42 -2.82
N GLY A 52 14.54 2.10 -2.77
CA GLY A 52 15.12 1.47 -1.59
C GLY A 52 14.15 1.28 -0.43
N ARG A 53 12.87 1.55 -0.64
CA ARG A 53 11.83 1.38 0.38
C ARG A 53 10.91 0.21 0.03
N LYS A 54 10.35 -0.40 1.07
CA LYS A 54 9.41 -1.51 0.94
C LYS A 54 8.01 -1.05 1.33
N PRO A 55 6.97 -1.31 0.53
CA PRO A 55 5.62 -0.96 0.91
C PRO A 55 5.11 -1.91 1.98
N VAL A 56 4.30 -1.39 2.89
CA VAL A 56 3.63 -2.19 3.94
C VAL A 56 2.12 -2.01 3.92
N LYS A 57 1.62 -0.88 3.43
CA LYS A 57 0.18 -0.64 3.31
C LYS A 57 -0.11 0.33 2.18
N LEU A 58 -1.15 0.03 1.41
CA LEU A 58 -1.63 0.85 0.30
C LEU A 58 -3.01 1.39 0.64
N TYR A 59 -3.22 2.68 0.39
CA TYR A 59 -4.49 3.35 0.57
C TYR A 59 -4.96 3.91 -0.77
N ILE A 60 -6.17 3.59 -1.16
CA ILE A 60 -6.80 4.16 -2.36
C ILE A 60 -8.16 4.70 -1.93
N GLY A 61 -8.26 6.03 -1.80
CA GLY A 61 -9.44 6.66 -1.22
C GLY A 61 -9.67 6.18 0.20
N SER A 62 -10.81 5.58 0.48
CA SER A 62 -11.16 5.01 1.78
C SER A 62 -10.77 3.53 1.94
N GLU A 63 -10.25 2.90 0.91
CA GLU A 63 -9.87 1.48 0.93
C GLU A 63 -8.42 1.30 1.35
N GLU A 64 -8.15 0.24 2.11
CA GLU A 64 -6.83 -0.10 2.63
C GLU A 64 -6.45 -1.53 2.22
N TYR A 65 -5.19 -1.72 1.84
CA TYR A 65 -4.65 -3.02 1.44
C TYR A 65 -3.31 -3.25 2.13
N SER A 66 -3.14 -4.41 2.77
CA SER A 66 -1.84 -4.82 3.28
C SER A 66 -0.99 -5.35 2.13
N VAL A 67 0.22 -4.84 2.00
CA VAL A 67 1.12 -5.21 0.90
C VAL A 67 2.53 -5.47 1.45
N SER A 68 3.32 -6.20 0.68
CA SER A 68 4.74 -6.47 1.02
C SER A 68 5.68 -6.27 -0.16
N LYS A 69 5.13 -6.08 -1.35
CA LYS A 69 5.88 -5.91 -2.60
C LYS A 69 5.25 -4.82 -3.45
N TRP A 70 6.05 -4.16 -4.26
CA TRP A 70 5.54 -3.14 -5.19
C TRP A 70 4.65 -3.74 -6.27
N SER A 71 4.85 -5.00 -6.65
CA SER A 71 3.96 -5.69 -7.58
C SER A 71 2.54 -5.85 -7.02
N GLU A 72 2.40 -6.00 -5.70
CA GLU A 72 1.09 -6.03 -5.05
C GLU A 72 0.42 -4.65 -5.08
N VAL A 73 1.19 -3.58 -4.89
CA VAL A 73 0.69 -2.21 -5.06
C VAL A 73 0.14 -2.02 -6.48
N ALA A 74 0.89 -2.46 -7.49
CA ALA A 74 0.45 -2.41 -8.88
C ALA A 74 -0.84 -3.22 -9.08
N TYR A 75 -0.91 -4.41 -8.53
CA TYR A 75 -2.07 -5.29 -8.64
C TYR A 75 -3.33 -4.63 -8.09
N PHE A 76 -3.30 -4.18 -6.84
CA PHE A 76 -4.48 -3.58 -6.20
C PHE A 76 -4.91 -2.29 -6.88
N LEU A 77 -3.96 -1.44 -7.27
CA LEU A 77 -4.26 -0.20 -8.00
C LEU A 77 -4.91 -0.50 -9.35
N LEU A 78 -4.36 -1.44 -10.10
CA LEU A 78 -4.91 -1.81 -11.42
C LEU A 78 -6.27 -2.48 -11.29
N CYS A 79 -6.50 -3.28 -10.24
CA CYS A 79 -7.82 -3.83 -9.96
C CYS A 79 -8.85 -2.71 -9.70
N LYS A 80 -8.45 -1.68 -8.97
CA LYS A 80 -9.30 -0.51 -8.71
C LYS A 80 -9.63 0.23 -10.00
N LEU A 81 -8.63 0.49 -10.83
CA LEU A 81 -8.81 1.12 -12.13
C LEU A 81 -9.67 0.27 -13.06
N ASN A 82 -9.49 -1.04 -13.03
CA ASN A 82 -10.30 -1.97 -13.82
C ASN A 82 -11.77 -1.93 -13.42
N THR A 83 -12.07 -1.69 -12.15
CA THR A 83 -13.43 -1.56 -11.65
C THR A 83 -14.04 -0.19 -11.98
N GLU A 84 -13.32 0.89 -11.72
CA GLU A 84 -13.84 2.26 -11.86
C GLU A 84 -13.66 2.85 -13.26
N ARG A 85 -12.68 2.38 -14.03
CA ARG A 85 -12.31 2.88 -15.35
C ARG A 85 -12.19 1.74 -16.36
N TYR A 86 -13.13 0.82 -16.33
CA TYR A 86 -13.10 -0.42 -17.11
C TYR A 86 -12.86 -0.17 -18.61
N ASN A 87 -13.64 0.71 -19.21
CA ASN A 87 -13.54 1.00 -20.65
C ASN A 87 -12.26 1.77 -20.97
N GLU A 88 -11.91 2.75 -20.15
CA GLU A 88 -10.75 3.61 -20.35
C GLU A 88 -9.45 2.80 -20.28
N ILE A 89 -9.31 1.89 -19.31
CA ILE A 89 -8.10 1.10 -19.17
C ILE A 89 -7.93 0.11 -20.33
N ARG A 90 -9.02 -0.42 -20.84
CA ARG A 90 -8.98 -1.28 -22.03
C ARG A 90 -8.72 -0.47 -23.31
N GLY A 91 -9.09 0.78 -23.33
CA GLY A 91 -8.78 1.68 -24.44
C GLY A 91 -7.30 1.96 -24.62
N ILE A 92 -6.52 1.88 -23.53
CA ILE A 92 -5.06 2.04 -23.59
C ILE A 92 -4.29 0.73 -23.55
N SER A 93 -4.97 -0.39 -23.25
CA SER A 93 -4.38 -1.70 -23.28
C SER A 93 -3.87 -2.00 -24.69
N ASP A 94 -2.71 -2.67 -24.79
CA ASP A 94 -1.98 -2.98 -26.04
C ASP A 94 -1.41 -1.74 -26.74
N LYS A 95 -1.74 -0.53 -26.29
CA LYS A 95 -1.21 0.74 -26.84
C LYS A 95 -0.06 1.28 -25.98
N LEU A 96 -0.08 1.04 -24.67
CA LEU A 96 0.97 1.46 -23.76
C LEU A 96 2.11 0.44 -23.83
N SER A 97 3.17 0.80 -24.54
CA SER A 97 4.30 -0.08 -24.75
C SER A 97 5.62 0.61 -24.43
N GLY A 98 6.58 -0.16 -23.93
CA GLY A 98 7.97 0.26 -23.82
C GLY A 98 8.74 0.01 -25.13
N LYS A 99 10.07 0.18 -25.10
CA LYS A 99 10.92 0.00 -26.29
C LYS A 99 10.92 -1.40 -26.85
N LYS A 100 10.69 -2.42 -26.02
CA LYS A 100 10.83 -3.84 -26.39
C LYS A 100 9.62 -4.71 -26.04
N ARG A 101 8.64 -4.19 -25.30
CA ARG A 101 7.53 -5.00 -24.81
C ARG A 101 6.31 -4.17 -24.46
N ILE A 102 5.16 -4.83 -24.45
CA ILE A 102 3.90 -4.25 -24.03
C ILE A 102 3.90 -4.10 -22.50
N ILE A 103 3.50 -2.95 -22.01
CA ILE A 103 3.43 -2.65 -20.58
C ILE A 103 2.07 -3.02 -20.01
N LEU A 104 1.00 -2.71 -20.73
CA LEU A 104 -0.38 -3.05 -20.36
C LEU A 104 -1.02 -3.70 -21.57
N GLY A 105 -1.49 -4.92 -21.43
CA GLY A 105 -2.00 -5.70 -22.57
C GLY A 105 -3.16 -6.59 -22.21
N SER A 106 -3.82 -7.12 -23.27
CA SER A 106 -4.93 -8.05 -23.14
C SER A 106 -4.47 -9.49 -22.88
N SER A 107 -3.19 -9.78 -23.05
CA SER A 107 -2.58 -11.06 -22.69
C SER A 107 -1.19 -10.85 -22.11
N GLY A 108 -0.66 -11.87 -21.44
CA GLY A 108 0.69 -11.85 -20.89
C GLY A 108 1.78 -12.23 -21.87
N ASP A 109 1.42 -12.51 -23.13
CA ASP A 109 2.37 -12.91 -24.15
C ASP A 109 3.37 -11.77 -24.45
N GLY A 110 4.65 -12.12 -24.48
CA GLY A 110 5.70 -11.13 -24.69
C GLY A 110 6.12 -10.33 -23.47
N MET A 111 5.51 -10.58 -22.31
CA MET A 111 5.91 -9.97 -21.05
C MET A 111 6.92 -10.84 -20.30
N ASP A 112 7.88 -10.22 -19.61
CA ASP A 112 8.86 -10.94 -18.79
C ASP A 112 8.22 -11.45 -17.49
N ARG A 113 7.42 -10.59 -16.86
CA ARG A 113 6.72 -10.93 -15.62
C ARG A 113 5.30 -10.37 -15.67
N ALA A 114 4.44 -11.13 -16.36
CA ALA A 114 3.04 -10.74 -16.53
C ALA A 114 2.29 -10.83 -15.21
N LEU A 115 1.71 -9.70 -14.79
CA LEU A 115 0.83 -9.60 -13.62
C LEU A 115 -0.60 -9.64 -14.15
N LYS A 116 -1.32 -10.71 -13.86
CA LYS A 116 -2.72 -10.84 -14.29
C LYS A 116 -3.63 -10.03 -13.38
N VAL A 117 -4.31 -9.06 -13.96
CA VAL A 117 -5.28 -8.21 -13.26
C VAL A 117 -6.71 -8.72 -13.50
N ASP A 118 -6.99 -9.13 -14.73
CA ASP A 118 -8.28 -9.69 -15.16
C ASP A 118 -8.01 -10.68 -16.31
N GLU A 119 -9.03 -11.36 -16.78
CA GLU A 119 -8.90 -12.36 -17.87
C GLU A 119 -8.28 -11.74 -19.13
N ASP A 120 -8.56 -10.47 -19.39
CA ASP A 120 -8.08 -9.75 -20.57
C ASP A 120 -7.27 -8.48 -20.20
N LEU A 121 -6.64 -8.48 -19.03
CA LEU A 121 -5.83 -7.34 -18.58
C LEU A 121 -4.60 -7.83 -17.81
N TYR A 122 -3.43 -7.55 -18.37
CA TYR A 122 -2.12 -7.93 -17.83
C TYR A 122 -1.21 -6.70 -17.79
N PHE A 123 -0.36 -6.66 -16.78
CA PHE A 123 0.63 -5.60 -16.59
C PHE A 123 2.02 -6.20 -16.50
N GLU A 124 2.97 -5.62 -17.23
CA GLU A 124 4.38 -6.01 -17.10
C GLU A 124 4.94 -5.47 -15.79
N SER A 125 5.29 -6.38 -14.89
CA SER A 125 5.76 -6.00 -13.54
C SER A 125 7.27 -6.12 -13.34
N HIS A 126 8.03 -6.48 -14.39
CA HIS A 126 9.48 -6.60 -14.29
C HIS A 126 10.18 -5.26 -14.46
N PHE A 127 10.02 -4.40 -13.46
CA PHE A 127 10.62 -3.07 -13.41
C PHE A 127 11.12 -2.79 -11.99
N GLY A 128 12.09 -1.87 -11.88
CA GLY A 128 12.46 -1.30 -10.59
C GLY A 128 11.32 -0.45 -10.03
N THR A 129 11.40 -0.13 -8.76
CA THR A 129 10.35 0.61 -8.04
C THR A 129 9.98 1.92 -8.73
N GLU A 130 10.96 2.76 -9.04
CA GLU A 130 10.71 4.07 -9.65
C GLU A 130 9.98 3.95 -10.99
N MET A 131 10.45 3.06 -11.86
CA MET A 131 9.83 2.87 -13.18
C MET A 131 8.42 2.32 -13.06
N MET A 132 8.20 1.32 -12.19
CA MET A 132 6.88 0.75 -11.97
C MET A 132 5.88 1.82 -11.50
N LEU A 133 6.25 2.64 -10.52
CA LEU A 133 5.40 3.69 -10.00
C LEU A 133 5.15 4.80 -11.02
N THR A 134 6.17 5.13 -11.81
CA THR A 134 6.03 6.09 -12.92
C THR A 134 5.00 5.60 -13.93
N LEU A 135 5.04 4.33 -14.29
CA LEU A 135 4.09 3.72 -15.22
C LEU A 135 2.67 3.69 -14.65
N LEU A 136 2.52 3.36 -13.37
CA LEU A 136 1.22 3.35 -12.70
C LEU A 136 0.60 4.75 -12.66
N LEU A 137 1.37 5.77 -12.35
CA LEU A 137 0.90 7.16 -12.37
C LEU A 137 0.52 7.61 -13.78
N LYS A 138 1.28 7.18 -14.78
CA LYS A 138 0.99 7.45 -16.19
C LYS A 138 -0.35 6.81 -16.60
N ILE A 139 -0.60 5.58 -16.18
CA ILE A 139 -1.87 4.89 -16.42
C ILE A 139 -3.02 5.65 -15.76
N CYS A 140 -2.86 6.06 -14.50
CA CYS A 140 -3.88 6.87 -13.80
C CYS A 140 -4.22 8.14 -14.57
N LYS A 141 -3.21 8.81 -15.11
CA LYS A 141 -3.42 10.03 -15.91
C LYS A 141 -4.19 9.75 -17.19
N TYR A 142 -3.87 8.66 -17.88
CA TYR A 142 -4.56 8.29 -19.12
C TYR A 142 -6.02 7.94 -18.91
N VAL A 143 -6.37 7.33 -17.79
CA VAL A 143 -7.75 6.93 -17.48
C VAL A 143 -8.48 7.97 -16.63
N ASP A 144 -7.89 9.11 -16.41
CA ASP A 144 -8.46 10.24 -15.63
C ASP A 144 -8.83 9.81 -14.19
N PHE A 145 -7.93 9.10 -13.54
CA PHE A 145 -8.07 8.71 -12.14
C PHE A 145 -7.21 9.62 -11.25
N ASP A 146 -7.81 10.15 -10.19
CA ASP A 146 -7.12 11.07 -9.27
C ASP A 146 -6.07 10.32 -8.42
N SER A 147 -4.80 10.44 -8.82
CA SER A 147 -3.69 9.83 -8.11
C SER A 147 -3.41 10.46 -6.74
N ASN A 148 -4.00 11.61 -6.43
CA ASN A 148 -3.88 12.23 -5.10
C ASN A 148 -4.58 11.41 -4.02
N THR A 149 -5.47 10.50 -4.40
CA THR A 149 -6.14 9.58 -3.46
C THR A 149 -5.29 8.36 -3.13
N ILE A 150 -4.12 8.20 -3.76
CA ILE A 150 -3.25 7.05 -3.56
C ILE A 150 -2.14 7.39 -2.58
N LEU A 151 -2.08 6.66 -1.48
CA LEU A 151 -1.08 6.81 -0.42
C LEU A 151 -0.46 5.45 -0.11
N VAL A 152 0.81 5.45 0.24
CA VAL A 152 1.54 4.21 0.59
C VAL A 152 2.34 4.44 1.86
N SER A 153 2.20 3.54 2.82
CA SER A 153 3.09 3.45 3.96
C SER A 153 4.27 2.56 3.60
N VAL A 154 5.48 3.03 3.87
CA VAL A 154 6.72 2.34 3.50
C VAL A 154 7.67 2.25 4.66
N ILE A 155 8.55 1.26 4.61
CA ILE A 155 9.68 1.11 5.54
C ILE A 155 10.98 1.05 4.73
N ASN A 156 12.09 1.35 5.36
CA ASN A 156 13.39 1.20 4.72
C ASN A 156 13.73 -0.30 4.60
N ARG A 157 14.35 -0.66 3.51
CA ARG A 157 14.88 -2.01 3.32
C ARG A 157 16.14 -2.23 4.13
#